data_1871c19cd99cd4d577533bb9cfb1d1ed
#
_entry.id   1871c19cd99cd4d577533bb9cfb1d1ed
#
_cell.length_a   1.000
_cell.length_b   1.000
_cell.length_c   1.000
_cell.angle_alpha   90.00
_cell.angle_beta   90.00
_cell.angle_gamma   90.00
#
_symmetry.space_group_name_H-M   'P 1'
#
loop_
_entity.id
_entity.type
_entity.pdbx_description
1 polymer ?
#
loop_
_entity_poly.entity_id
_entity_poly.type
_entity_poly.pdbx_seq_one_letter_code
_entity_poly.pdbx_strand_id
1 'polypeptide(L)'
;MRRAGGYGNRGLIKTIDWSLVICWLVLVLIGWANIYASVHASEPASIFDFSSRSGKQFVWMITALIIAVSILFIIPPRFYEGFSIPIYAMIIGLLVAVIFLGIEVKGSRSWFAFGPVRFQPAEISKIATSLLLATYMSQLGYKLGRLKDFVVTAMIILLPMMIIVLQSETGSALVYVGFIFMLYREGLSGWLIFMVGMAILTFIMTLTISPYAAILTLIGVASLCICLYSGRFKWWLIICIPVIILLAFIPDIITIIAQKKEGFSLNPLYILLGFTGLAVPLVAFQAFRERNTFTHLALIGLLAGIVLTFSTDFLFNDVLQDHQRKRIEVLLGMKEDPSGVGYNVNQSKIAIGSGGFVGKGYLNGTQTTYGFVPEQSTDFIFCTIGEEWGFLGTTFIILLYVFLIWKIINNAERSREGFTRIYGYCVACCIFMHLFINIGMTIGLMPVIGIPLPFISYGGSSLWAFTAMLFIFIALDRNEKKYF
;
A
#
# COMPACT_ATOMS: atom_id res chain seq x y z
N MET A 1 -0.15 -54.73 7.14
CA MET A 1 -1.51 -54.23 7.29
C MET A 1 -1.55 -53.21 8.45
N ARG A 2 -1.33 -51.93 8.18
CA ARG A 2 -1.53 -50.85 9.16
C ARG A 2 -2.95 -50.29 8.97
N ARG A 3 -3.75 -50.36 10.03
CA ARG A 3 -5.14 -49.93 10.09
C ARG A 3 -5.26 -48.48 9.56
N ALA A 4 -6.00 -48.31 8.49
CA ALA A 4 -6.61 -47.04 8.10
C ALA A 4 -7.69 -46.68 9.14
N GLY A 5 -7.24 -46.14 10.28
CA GLY A 5 -8.13 -45.59 11.30
C GLY A 5 -8.72 -44.28 10.81
N GLY A 6 -10.05 -44.22 10.77
CA GLY A 6 -10.81 -43.08 10.36
C GLY A 6 -10.42 -41.77 11.11
N TYR A 7 -9.67 -40.92 10.41
CA TYR A 7 -9.48 -39.52 10.83
C TYR A 7 -10.77 -38.77 10.50
N GLY A 8 -11.74 -38.91 11.41
CA GLY A 8 -13.00 -38.25 11.31
C GLY A 8 -12.82 -36.72 11.38
N ASN A 9 -13.80 -35.98 10.85
CA ASN A 9 -13.93 -34.51 10.79
C ASN A 9 -13.56 -33.73 12.07
N ARG A 10 -13.49 -34.38 13.22
CA ARG A 10 -13.08 -33.78 14.50
C ARG A 10 -11.61 -33.34 14.52
N GLY A 11 -10.72 -33.93 13.73
CA GLY A 11 -9.33 -33.50 13.60
C GLY A 11 -9.17 -32.27 12.73
N LEU A 12 -10.00 -32.09 11.71
CA LEU A 12 -9.93 -30.98 10.75
C LEU A 12 -10.31 -29.64 11.39
N ILE A 13 -11.27 -29.61 12.29
CA ILE A 13 -11.73 -28.40 12.96
C ILE A 13 -10.73 -27.90 14.00
N LYS A 14 -10.01 -28.83 14.66
CA LYS A 14 -9.02 -28.50 15.71
C LYS A 14 -7.75 -27.85 15.17
N THR A 15 -7.42 -28.07 13.89
CA THR A 15 -6.22 -27.52 13.25
C THR A 15 -6.42 -26.16 12.64
N ILE A 16 -7.67 -25.65 12.56
CA ILE A 16 -7.99 -24.31 12.08
C ILE A 16 -7.55 -23.27 13.12
N ASP A 17 -6.91 -22.20 12.67
CA ASP A 17 -6.62 -21.04 13.52
C ASP A 17 -7.88 -20.19 13.70
N TRP A 18 -8.65 -20.51 14.72
CA TRP A 18 -9.90 -19.82 15.05
C TRP A 18 -9.71 -18.34 15.36
N SER A 19 -8.52 -17.93 15.79
CA SER A 19 -8.28 -16.51 16.10
C SER A 19 -8.36 -15.65 14.84
N LEU A 20 -7.87 -16.15 13.67
CA LEU A 20 -8.01 -15.48 12.38
C LEU A 20 -9.46 -15.44 11.90
N VAL A 21 -10.20 -16.55 12.09
CA VAL A 21 -11.63 -16.65 11.69
C VAL A 21 -12.47 -15.70 12.52
N ILE A 22 -12.27 -15.64 13.83
CA ILE A 22 -13.00 -14.75 14.75
C ILE A 22 -12.68 -13.30 14.41
N CYS A 23 -11.41 -12.97 14.20
CA CYS A 23 -11.00 -11.61 13.84
C CYS A 23 -11.65 -11.16 12.51
N TRP A 24 -11.66 -12.03 11.50
CA TRP A 24 -12.38 -11.79 10.24
C TRP A 24 -13.86 -11.54 10.47
N LEU A 25 -14.53 -12.41 11.25
CA LEU A 25 -15.96 -12.29 11.52
C LEU A 25 -16.30 -10.98 12.25
N VAL A 26 -15.49 -10.61 13.25
CA VAL A 26 -15.67 -9.37 14.02
C VAL A 26 -15.52 -8.14 13.09
N LEU A 27 -14.49 -8.11 12.23
CA LEU A 27 -14.30 -7.02 11.27
C LEU A 27 -15.47 -6.90 10.29
N VAL A 28 -15.97 -8.03 9.77
CA VAL A 28 -17.12 -8.06 8.84
C VAL A 28 -18.40 -7.57 9.52
N LEU A 29 -18.65 -7.98 10.75
CA LEU A 29 -19.85 -7.53 11.52
C LEU A 29 -19.77 -6.04 11.86
N ILE A 30 -18.61 -5.55 12.31
CA ILE A 30 -18.38 -4.12 12.55
C ILE A 30 -18.58 -3.33 11.26
N GLY A 31 -18.03 -3.83 10.12
CA GLY A 31 -18.22 -3.21 8.83
C GLY A 31 -19.70 -3.08 8.44
N TRP A 32 -20.45 -4.16 8.58
CA TRP A 32 -21.88 -4.16 8.28
C TRP A 32 -22.67 -3.16 9.13
N ALA A 33 -22.42 -3.12 10.45
CA ALA A 33 -23.05 -2.15 11.33
C ALA A 33 -22.73 -0.70 10.92
N ASN A 34 -21.45 -0.41 10.59
CA ASN A 34 -21.04 0.94 10.17
C ASN A 34 -21.53 1.32 8.77
N ILE A 35 -21.69 0.35 7.85
CA ILE A 35 -22.32 0.60 6.55
C ILE A 35 -23.78 1.02 6.75
N TYR A 36 -24.51 0.36 7.66
CA TYR A 36 -25.88 0.78 7.99
C TYR A 36 -25.90 2.20 8.56
N ALA A 37 -25.02 2.50 9.51
CA ALA A 37 -24.92 3.84 10.09
C ALA A 37 -24.63 4.92 9.05
N SER A 38 -23.76 4.63 8.09
CA SER A 38 -23.37 5.59 7.04
C SER A 38 -24.50 5.93 6.05
N VAL A 39 -25.54 5.08 5.92
CA VAL A 39 -26.62 5.27 4.94
C VAL A 39 -27.99 5.42 5.56
N HIS A 40 -28.14 5.20 6.87
CA HIS A 40 -29.42 5.15 7.56
C HIS A 40 -30.30 6.39 7.36
N ALA A 41 -29.73 7.58 7.32
CA ALA A 41 -30.51 8.82 7.11
C ALA A 41 -30.95 9.02 5.65
N SER A 42 -30.16 8.57 4.69
CA SER A 42 -30.48 8.67 3.26
C SER A 42 -31.36 7.51 2.77
N GLU A 43 -31.23 6.37 3.39
CA GLU A 43 -31.97 5.14 3.11
C GLU A 43 -32.64 4.66 4.42
N PRO A 44 -33.73 5.30 4.89
CA PRO A 44 -34.38 4.95 6.18
C PRO A 44 -35.15 3.66 6.06
N ALA A 45 -34.44 2.56 5.87
CA ALA A 45 -34.95 1.21 5.73
C ALA A 45 -34.43 0.32 6.85
N SER A 46 -35.02 -0.85 7.01
CA SER A 46 -34.50 -1.87 7.90
C SER A 46 -33.07 -2.26 7.47
N ILE A 47 -32.21 -2.58 8.43
CA ILE A 47 -30.83 -3.04 8.16
C ILE A 47 -30.77 -4.26 7.22
N PHE A 48 -31.86 -5.04 7.14
CA PHE A 48 -32.03 -6.21 6.28
C PHE A 48 -32.77 -5.92 4.96
N ASP A 49 -33.12 -4.66 4.68
CA ASP A 49 -33.80 -4.34 3.42
C ASP A 49 -32.84 -4.49 2.24
N PHE A 50 -33.13 -5.44 1.36
CA PHE A 50 -32.32 -5.77 0.18
C PHE A 50 -32.25 -4.64 -0.87
N SER A 51 -33.10 -3.63 -0.78
CA SER A 51 -32.98 -2.43 -1.61
C SER A 51 -31.82 -1.52 -1.15
N SER A 52 -31.56 -1.50 0.15
CA SER A 52 -30.52 -0.69 0.80
C SER A 52 -29.12 -1.26 0.60
N ARG A 53 -28.08 -0.39 0.82
CA ARG A 53 -26.69 -0.84 0.79
C ARG A 53 -26.37 -1.85 1.91
N SER A 54 -26.95 -1.68 3.10
CA SER A 54 -26.73 -2.59 4.23
C SER A 54 -27.29 -3.99 3.98
N GLY A 55 -28.48 -4.09 3.38
CA GLY A 55 -29.08 -5.39 3.04
C GLY A 55 -28.33 -6.10 1.91
N LYS A 56 -27.87 -5.36 0.89
CA LYS A 56 -26.97 -5.94 -0.15
C LYS A 56 -25.67 -6.45 0.47
N GLN A 57 -25.07 -5.70 1.41
CA GLN A 57 -23.87 -6.15 2.10
C GLN A 57 -24.11 -7.42 2.90
N PHE A 58 -25.28 -7.59 3.51
CA PHE A 58 -25.65 -8.83 4.18
C PHE A 58 -25.63 -10.04 3.24
N VAL A 59 -26.15 -9.88 2.02
CA VAL A 59 -26.05 -10.94 0.98
C VAL A 59 -24.59 -11.26 0.63
N TRP A 60 -23.75 -10.21 0.48
CA TRP A 60 -22.32 -10.39 0.21
C TRP A 60 -21.59 -11.08 1.38
N MET A 61 -22.01 -10.85 2.63
CA MET A 61 -21.48 -11.55 3.79
C MET A 61 -21.82 -13.04 3.78
N ILE A 62 -23.06 -13.40 3.46
CA ILE A 62 -23.48 -14.81 3.35
C ILE A 62 -22.68 -15.51 2.25
N THR A 63 -22.56 -14.89 1.08
CA THR A 63 -21.79 -15.47 -0.03
C THR A 63 -20.29 -15.54 0.30
N ALA A 64 -19.73 -14.57 1.01
CA ALA A 64 -18.36 -14.62 1.52
C ALA A 64 -18.16 -15.79 2.52
N LEU A 65 -19.13 -16.05 3.38
CA LEU A 65 -19.10 -17.21 4.29
C LEU A 65 -19.14 -18.53 3.51
N ILE A 66 -19.95 -18.63 2.46
CA ILE A 66 -19.98 -19.81 1.59
C ILE A 66 -18.63 -20.02 0.90
N ILE A 67 -18.00 -18.94 0.40
CA ILE A 67 -16.65 -18.98 -0.17
C ILE A 67 -15.64 -19.46 0.88
N ALA A 68 -15.66 -18.92 2.08
CA ALA A 68 -14.77 -19.30 3.19
C ALA A 68 -14.89 -20.78 3.54
N VAL A 69 -16.14 -21.28 3.69
CA VAL A 69 -16.42 -22.69 3.98
C VAL A 69 -15.96 -23.60 2.82
N SER A 70 -16.23 -23.19 1.57
CA SER A 70 -15.82 -23.95 0.39
C SER A 70 -14.28 -24.06 0.30
N ILE A 71 -13.56 -22.98 0.56
CA ILE A 71 -12.10 -22.97 0.58
C ILE A 71 -11.56 -23.88 1.69
N LEU A 72 -12.16 -23.81 2.87
CA LEU A 72 -11.70 -24.63 3.99
C LEU A 72 -11.98 -26.13 3.84
N PHE A 73 -13.14 -26.52 3.29
CA PHE A 73 -13.59 -27.90 3.39
C PHE A 73 -13.70 -28.63 2.05
N ILE A 74 -13.87 -27.91 0.93
CA ILE A 74 -14.09 -28.52 -0.39
C ILE A 74 -12.82 -28.50 -1.23
N ILE A 75 -12.09 -27.35 -1.26
CA ILE A 75 -10.93 -27.21 -2.14
C ILE A 75 -9.66 -27.75 -1.45
N PRO A 76 -8.98 -28.74 -2.03
CA PRO A 76 -7.75 -29.25 -1.45
C PRO A 76 -6.63 -28.21 -1.60
N PRO A 77 -5.76 -28.00 -0.58
CA PRO A 77 -4.67 -27.02 -0.61
C PRO A 77 -3.71 -27.17 -1.79
N ARG A 78 -3.45 -28.41 -2.24
CA ARG A 78 -2.61 -28.70 -3.42
C ARG A 78 -3.14 -28.09 -4.71
N PHE A 79 -4.44 -27.81 -4.78
CA PHE A 79 -5.05 -27.15 -5.94
C PHE A 79 -4.43 -25.78 -6.18
N TYR A 80 -4.21 -24.99 -5.12
CA TYR A 80 -3.69 -23.64 -5.24
C TYR A 80 -2.28 -23.61 -5.79
N GLU A 81 -1.43 -24.55 -5.38
CA GLU A 81 -0.06 -24.69 -5.90
C GLU A 81 -0.06 -25.15 -7.36
N GLY A 82 -0.81 -26.21 -7.67
CA GLY A 82 -0.83 -26.80 -9.02
C GLY A 82 -1.48 -25.92 -10.09
N PHE A 83 -2.44 -25.08 -9.70
CA PHE A 83 -3.19 -24.21 -10.63
C PHE A 83 -2.78 -22.73 -10.55
N SER A 84 -1.72 -22.38 -9.85
CA SER A 84 -1.27 -21.00 -9.71
C SER A 84 -0.97 -20.32 -11.05
N ILE A 85 -0.29 -21.01 -11.99
CA ILE A 85 0.04 -20.49 -13.32
C ILE A 85 -1.21 -20.28 -14.17
N PRO A 86 -2.11 -21.28 -14.37
CA PRO A 86 -3.33 -21.05 -15.14
C PRO A 86 -4.27 -20.02 -14.52
N ILE A 87 -4.37 -19.95 -13.18
CA ILE A 87 -5.15 -18.92 -12.49
C ILE A 87 -4.58 -17.53 -12.80
N TYR A 88 -3.25 -17.35 -12.69
CA TYR A 88 -2.62 -16.08 -12.99
C TYR A 88 -2.81 -15.69 -14.46
N ALA A 89 -2.58 -16.61 -15.41
CA ALA A 89 -2.79 -16.35 -16.84
C ALA A 89 -4.24 -15.96 -17.16
N MET A 90 -5.21 -16.65 -16.57
CA MET A 90 -6.64 -16.32 -16.72
C MET A 90 -6.95 -14.92 -16.19
N ILE A 91 -6.43 -14.56 -15.02
CA ILE A 91 -6.68 -13.24 -14.42
C ILE A 91 -5.99 -12.13 -15.20
N ILE A 92 -4.79 -12.35 -15.72
CA ILE A 92 -4.15 -11.39 -16.64
C ILE A 92 -5.02 -11.20 -17.89
N GLY A 93 -5.55 -12.28 -18.46
CA GLY A 93 -6.50 -12.22 -19.58
C GLY A 93 -7.75 -11.40 -19.23
N LEU A 94 -8.34 -11.57 -18.04
CA LEU A 94 -9.47 -10.79 -17.56
C LEU A 94 -9.12 -9.31 -17.33
N LEU A 95 -7.92 -9.01 -16.81
CA LEU A 95 -7.45 -7.63 -16.66
C LEU A 95 -7.29 -6.95 -18.02
N VAL A 96 -6.80 -7.65 -19.02
CA VAL A 96 -6.72 -7.10 -20.40
C VAL A 96 -8.12 -6.96 -21.01
N ALA A 97 -8.98 -7.97 -20.84
CA ALA A 97 -10.34 -7.97 -21.39
C ALA A 97 -11.18 -6.82 -20.83
N VAL A 98 -11.04 -6.45 -19.55
CA VAL A 98 -11.83 -5.37 -18.95
C VAL A 98 -11.50 -3.99 -19.55
N ILE A 99 -10.34 -3.78 -20.13
CA ILE A 99 -9.98 -2.53 -20.84
C ILE A 99 -10.93 -2.30 -22.03
N PHE A 100 -11.29 -3.39 -22.74
CA PHE A 100 -12.11 -3.34 -23.94
C PHE A 100 -13.61 -3.54 -23.64
N LEU A 101 -13.93 -4.42 -22.71
CA LEU A 101 -15.30 -4.88 -22.42
C LEU A 101 -15.88 -4.29 -21.13
N GLY A 102 -15.05 -3.60 -20.33
CA GLY A 102 -15.45 -3.06 -19.05
C GLY A 102 -16.32 -1.82 -19.14
N ILE A 103 -17.13 -1.60 -18.10
CA ILE A 103 -17.86 -0.35 -17.91
C ILE A 103 -16.96 0.70 -17.26
N GLU A 104 -17.18 1.94 -17.66
CA GLU A 104 -16.48 3.08 -17.06
C GLU A 104 -17.18 3.50 -15.76
N VAL A 105 -16.42 3.52 -14.66
CA VAL A 105 -16.87 3.98 -13.36
C VAL A 105 -15.87 4.99 -12.82
N LYS A 106 -16.33 6.22 -12.59
CA LYS A 106 -15.49 7.32 -12.06
C LYS A 106 -14.20 7.57 -12.87
N GLY A 107 -14.26 7.40 -14.18
CA GLY A 107 -13.12 7.63 -15.09
C GLY A 107 -12.16 6.45 -15.22
N SER A 108 -12.43 5.29 -14.62
CA SER A 108 -11.66 4.06 -14.81
C SER A 108 -12.50 2.96 -15.47
N ARG A 109 -11.90 2.19 -16.41
CA ARG A 109 -12.50 1.01 -17.04
C ARG A 109 -11.95 -0.26 -16.40
N SER A 110 -12.44 -0.57 -15.20
CA SER A 110 -11.92 -1.66 -14.36
C SER A 110 -13.00 -2.63 -13.87
N TRP A 111 -14.26 -2.45 -14.31
CA TRP A 111 -15.39 -3.22 -13.82
C TRP A 111 -16.12 -3.98 -14.91
N PHE A 112 -16.44 -5.24 -14.67
CA PHE A 112 -17.48 -5.96 -15.40
C PHE A 112 -18.82 -5.82 -14.68
N ALA A 113 -19.89 -5.57 -15.44
CA ALA A 113 -21.26 -5.56 -14.92
C ALA A 113 -22.01 -6.78 -15.41
N PHE A 114 -22.45 -7.62 -14.49
CA PHE A 114 -23.31 -8.78 -14.74
C PHE A 114 -24.64 -8.55 -14.03
N GLY A 115 -25.54 -7.77 -14.67
CA GLY A 115 -26.78 -7.34 -14.03
C GLY A 115 -26.51 -6.48 -12.78
N PRO A 116 -27.03 -6.88 -11.59
CA PRO A 116 -26.82 -6.11 -10.35
C PRO A 116 -25.42 -6.31 -9.72
N VAL A 117 -24.67 -7.31 -10.18
CA VAL A 117 -23.35 -7.66 -9.64
C VAL A 117 -22.26 -6.97 -10.44
N ARG A 118 -21.42 -6.22 -9.76
CA ARG A 118 -20.21 -5.62 -10.33
C ARG A 118 -19.00 -6.40 -9.86
N PHE A 119 -18.13 -6.76 -10.78
CA PHE A 119 -16.94 -7.56 -10.54
C PHE A 119 -15.68 -6.79 -11.00
N GLN A 120 -14.72 -6.65 -10.10
CA GLN A 120 -13.46 -5.97 -10.37
C GLN A 120 -12.30 -6.99 -10.43
N PRO A 121 -11.76 -7.31 -11.61
CA PRO A 121 -10.67 -8.27 -11.75
C PRO A 121 -9.41 -7.89 -10.96
N ALA A 122 -9.16 -6.59 -10.75
CA ALA A 122 -8.03 -6.09 -9.98
C ALA A 122 -8.02 -6.60 -8.52
N GLU A 123 -9.19 -6.84 -7.92
CA GLU A 123 -9.28 -7.41 -6.57
C GLU A 123 -8.78 -8.86 -6.52
N ILE A 124 -9.17 -9.68 -7.50
CA ILE A 124 -8.76 -11.09 -7.57
C ILE A 124 -7.33 -11.23 -8.08
N SER A 125 -6.83 -10.27 -8.86
CA SER A 125 -5.47 -10.31 -9.38
C SER A 125 -4.42 -10.34 -8.28
N LYS A 126 -4.67 -9.75 -7.11
CA LYS A 126 -3.80 -9.83 -5.93
C LYS A 126 -3.67 -11.26 -5.43
N ILE A 127 -4.77 -12.05 -5.43
CA ILE A 127 -4.74 -13.47 -5.06
C ILE A 127 -3.89 -14.26 -6.05
N ALA A 128 -4.17 -14.09 -7.35
CA ALA A 128 -3.47 -14.81 -8.41
C ALA A 128 -1.96 -14.51 -8.40
N THR A 129 -1.60 -13.24 -8.22
CA THR A 129 -0.20 -12.81 -8.09
C THR A 129 0.46 -13.44 -6.86
N SER A 130 -0.22 -13.42 -5.71
CA SER A 130 0.28 -14.01 -4.46
C SER A 130 0.51 -15.52 -4.59
N LEU A 131 -0.41 -16.24 -5.25
CA LEU A 131 -0.27 -17.67 -5.51
C LEU A 131 0.92 -17.98 -6.43
N LEU A 132 1.07 -17.23 -7.53
CA LEU A 132 2.16 -17.44 -8.47
C LEU A 132 3.52 -17.07 -7.85
N LEU A 133 3.61 -15.99 -7.08
CA LEU A 133 4.81 -15.65 -6.33
C LEU A 133 5.18 -16.75 -5.35
N ALA A 134 4.21 -17.27 -4.58
CA ALA A 134 4.44 -18.35 -3.65
C ALA A 134 4.93 -19.62 -4.37
N THR A 135 4.33 -19.99 -5.51
CA THR A 135 4.76 -21.14 -6.32
C THR A 135 6.17 -20.94 -6.88
N TYR A 136 6.46 -19.78 -7.46
CA TYR A 136 7.76 -19.54 -8.12
C TYR A 136 8.90 -19.45 -7.11
N MET A 137 8.70 -18.72 -6.02
CA MET A 137 9.74 -18.49 -5.01
C MET A 137 9.95 -19.69 -4.08
N SER A 138 9.00 -20.62 -3.98
CA SER A 138 9.15 -21.87 -3.20
C SER A 138 9.90 -22.98 -3.95
N GLN A 139 10.24 -22.80 -5.23
CA GLN A 139 10.95 -23.79 -6.03
C GLN A 139 12.37 -24.06 -5.51
N LEU A 140 12.79 -25.32 -5.60
CA LEU A 140 14.15 -25.72 -5.26
C LEU A 140 15.17 -24.97 -6.14
N GLY A 141 16.11 -24.31 -5.50
CA GLY A 141 17.16 -23.54 -6.19
C GLY A 141 16.83 -22.11 -6.52
N TYR A 142 15.63 -21.60 -6.18
CA TYR A 142 15.31 -20.18 -6.24
C TYR A 142 16.26 -19.36 -5.35
N LYS A 143 16.78 -18.27 -5.89
CA LYS A 143 17.61 -17.30 -5.13
C LYS A 143 17.33 -15.90 -5.63
N LEU A 144 16.71 -15.07 -4.81
CA LEU A 144 16.37 -13.68 -5.12
C LEU A 144 17.59 -12.83 -5.55
N GLY A 145 18.79 -13.19 -5.09
CA GLY A 145 20.05 -12.53 -5.52
C GLY A 145 20.50 -12.87 -6.95
N ARG A 146 19.90 -13.83 -7.64
CA ARG A 146 20.17 -14.09 -9.06
C ARG A 146 19.33 -13.16 -9.93
N LEU A 147 19.96 -12.48 -10.88
CA LEU A 147 19.28 -11.53 -11.76
C LEU A 147 18.06 -12.15 -12.46
N LYS A 148 18.17 -13.39 -12.94
CA LYS A 148 17.06 -14.12 -13.59
C LYS A 148 15.85 -14.24 -12.64
N ASP A 149 16.08 -14.73 -11.44
CA ASP A 149 15.00 -14.98 -10.47
C ASP A 149 14.37 -13.67 -9.99
N PHE A 150 15.20 -12.63 -9.80
CA PHE A 150 14.75 -11.29 -9.48
C PHE A 150 13.86 -10.70 -10.60
N VAL A 151 14.31 -10.77 -11.86
CA VAL A 151 13.56 -10.23 -13.00
C VAL A 151 12.22 -10.95 -13.17
N VAL A 152 12.19 -12.28 -13.07
CA VAL A 152 10.92 -13.03 -13.17
C VAL A 152 9.98 -12.67 -12.03
N THR A 153 10.48 -12.59 -10.80
CA THR A 153 9.67 -12.19 -9.63
C THR A 153 9.12 -10.76 -9.80
N ALA A 154 9.96 -9.85 -10.26
CA ALA A 154 9.55 -8.48 -10.56
C ALA A 154 8.49 -8.44 -11.67
N MET A 155 8.63 -9.22 -12.74
CA MET A 155 7.63 -9.31 -13.81
C MET A 155 6.28 -9.85 -13.33
N ILE A 156 6.26 -10.84 -12.44
CA ILE A 156 5.02 -11.36 -11.85
C ILE A 156 4.26 -10.27 -11.08
N ILE A 157 4.97 -9.35 -10.43
CA ILE A 157 4.37 -8.23 -9.70
C ILE A 157 4.01 -7.08 -10.64
N LEU A 158 4.93 -6.68 -11.52
CA LEU A 158 4.78 -5.48 -12.34
C LEU A 158 3.78 -5.66 -13.49
N LEU A 159 3.63 -6.86 -14.05
CA LEU A 159 2.73 -7.08 -15.18
C LEU A 159 1.27 -6.75 -14.83
N PRO A 160 0.64 -7.33 -13.79
CA PRO A 160 -0.71 -6.94 -13.42
C PRO A 160 -0.79 -5.48 -12.96
N MET A 161 0.22 -4.97 -12.23
CA MET A 161 0.28 -3.58 -11.80
C MET A 161 0.22 -2.62 -13.00
N MET A 162 1.00 -2.85 -14.04
CA MET A 162 1.02 -2.01 -15.24
C MET A 162 -0.32 -2.05 -15.99
N ILE A 163 -0.95 -3.23 -16.12
CA ILE A 163 -2.25 -3.36 -16.76
C ILE A 163 -3.32 -2.59 -15.96
N ILE A 164 -3.28 -2.64 -14.63
CA ILE A 164 -4.21 -1.91 -13.76
C ILE A 164 -3.99 -0.39 -13.88
N VAL A 165 -2.75 0.08 -14.00
CA VAL A 165 -2.43 1.50 -14.26
C VAL A 165 -3.02 1.93 -15.61
N LEU A 166 -2.93 1.10 -16.66
CA LEU A 166 -3.53 1.38 -17.97
C LEU A 166 -5.07 1.48 -17.92
N GLN A 167 -5.72 0.87 -16.92
CA GLN A 167 -7.15 1.01 -16.65
C GLN A 167 -7.50 2.32 -15.92
N SER A 168 -6.52 3.18 -15.64
CA SER A 168 -6.64 4.39 -14.80
C SER A 168 -7.03 4.08 -13.34
N GLU A 169 -6.72 2.87 -12.85
CA GLU A 169 -7.02 2.38 -11.49
C GLU A 169 -5.75 2.41 -10.63
N THR A 170 -5.27 3.62 -10.34
CA THR A 170 -4.00 3.80 -9.59
C THR A 170 -4.04 3.26 -8.17
N GLY A 171 -5.22 3.22 -7.56
CA GLY A 171 -5.39 2.71 -6.20
C GLY A 171 -5.02 1.25 -6.07
N SER A 172 -5.67 0.39 -6.84
CA SER A 172 -5.41 -1.04 -6.84
C SER A 172 -3.96 -1.36 -7.25
N ALA A 173 -3.37 -0.57 -8.16
CA ALA A 173 -1.97 -0.71 -8.56
C ALA A 173 -1.00 -0.41 -7.41
N LEU A 174 -1.29 0.60 -6.58
CA LEU A 174 -0.42 0.99 -5.46
C LEU A 174 -0.29 -0.12 -4.41
N VAL A 175 -1.30 -0.98 -4.26
CA VAL A 175 -1.24 -2.12 -3.34
C VAL A 175 -0.11 -3.09 -3.68
N TYR A 176 0.21 -3.23 -4.98
CA TYR A 176 1.31 -4.11 -5.43
C TYR A 176 2.69 -3.66 -4.95
N VAL A 177 2.87 -2.37 -4.66
CA VAL A 177 4.12 -1.87 -4.05
C VAL A 177 4.36 -2.53 -2.69
N GLY A 178 3.31 -2.93 -1.99
CA GLY A 178 3.42 -3.64 -0.72
C GLY A 178 4.16 -4.98 -0.78
N PHE A 179 4.21 -5.63 -1.94
CA PHE A 179 4.99 -6.87 -2.09
C PHE A 179 6.50 -6.67 -1.88
N ILE A 180 6.99 -5.43 -1.88
CA ILE A 180 8.39 -5.13 -1.54
C ILE A 180 8.72 -5.57 -0.10
N PHE A 181 7.77 -5.51 0.84
CA PHE A 181 7.97 -5.97 2.21
C PHE A 181 8.13 -7.50 2.27
N MET A 182 7.34 -8.23 1.48
CA MET A 182 7.49 -9.69 1.32
C MET A 182 8.86 -10.04 0.71
N LEU A 183 9.26 -9.34 -0.36
CA LEU A 183 10.55 -9.54 -0.99
C LEU A 183 11.72 -9.25 -0.03
N TYR A 184 11.60 -8.19 0.78
CA TYR A 184 12.57 -7.88 1.82
C TYR A 184 12.69 -9.02 2.84
N ARG A 185 11.58 -9.59 3.25
CA ARG A 185 11.58 -10.72 4.19
C ARG A 185 12.21 -11.98 3.59
N GLU A 186 12.06 -12.20 2.29
CA GLU A 186 12.66 -13.32 1.54
C GLU A 186 14.09 -13.02 1.03
N GLY A 187 14.72 -11.94 1.49
CA GLY A 187 16.15 -11.69 1.28
C GLY A 187 16.48 -10.57 0.28
N LEU A 188 15.51 -9.72 -0.09
CA LEU A 188 15.80 -8.50 -0.83
C LEU A 188 16.60 -7.53 0.06
N SER A 189 17.59 -6.88 -0.51
CA SER A 189 18.39 -5.90 0.23
C SER A 189 17.52 -4.75 0.75
N GLY A 190 17.61 -4.45 2.04
CA GLY A 190 16.95 -3.29 2.67
C GLY A 190 17.35 -1.96 2.05
N TRP A 191 18.50 -1.93 1.37
CA TRP A 191 18.95 -0.77 0.62
C TRP A 191 17.97 -0.35 -0.48
N LEU A 192 17.30 -1.29 -1.14
CA LEU A 192 16.31 -0.98 -2.16
C LEU A 192 15.08 -0.27 -1.56
N ILE A 193 14.61 -0.72 -0.40
CA ILE A 193 13.49 -0.08 0.32
C ILE A 193 13.88 1.35 0.72
N PHE A 194 15.09 1.51 1.23
CA PHE A 194 15.63 2.82 1.58
C PHE A 194 15.70 3.76 0.37
N MET A 195 16.15 3.26 -0.79
CA MET A 195 16.21 4.04 -2.03
C MET A 195 14.83 4.48 -2.52
N VAL A 196 13.83 3.59 -2.44
CA VAL A 196 12.44 3.94 -2.78
C VAL A 196 11.89 5.00 -1.83
N GLY A 197 12.13 4.88 -0.53
CA GLY A 197 11.75 5.90 0.46
C GLY A 197 12.41 7.25 0.19
N MET A 198 13.70 7.24 -0.15
CA MET A 198 14.44 8.45 -0.53
C MET A 198 13.92 9.08 -1.83
N ALA A 199 13.53 8.28 -2.82
CA ALA A 199 12.93 8.79 -4.06
C ALA A 199 11.60 9.51 -3.79
N ILE A 200 10.73 8.92 -2.95
CA ILE A 200 9.46 9.54 -2.55
C ILE A 200 9.72 10.86 -1.79
N LEU A 201 10.64 10.84 -0.83
CA LEU A 201 11.00 12.04 -0.06
C LEU A 201 11.54 13.15 -0.98
N THR A 202 12.45 12.81 -1.91
CA THR A 202 13.02 13.74 -2.88
C THR A 202 11.94 14.36 -3.76
N PHE A 203 11.01 13.54 -4.28
CA PHE A 203 9.89 14.01 -5.09
C PHE A 203 9.02 15.01 -4.32
N ILE A 204 8.63 14.69 -3.09
CA ILE A 204 7.84 15.57 -2.22
C ILE A 204 8.59 16.87 -1.95
N MET A 205 9.85 16.80 -1.52
CA MET A 205 10.65 17.99 -1.20
C MET A 205 10.85 18.92 -2.41
N THR A 206 11.03 18.32 -3.60
CA THR A 206 11.18 19.11 -4.83
C THR A 206 9.94 19.92 -5.14
N LEU A 207 8.74 19.36 -4.93
CA LEU A 207 7.48 20.04 -5.19
C LEU A 207 7.09 21.05 -4.10
N THR A 208 7.33 20.70 -2.81
CA THR A 208 6.83 21.51 -1.69
C THR A 208 7.80 22.61 -1.24
N ILE A 209 9.09 22.37 -1.32
CA ILE A 209 10.11 23.30 -0.79
C ILE A 209 10.91 23.91 -1.94
N SER A 210 11.84 23.15 -2.50
CA SER A 210 12.62 23.55 -3.68
C SER A 210 13.53 22.39 -4.17
N PRO A 211 13.95 22.40 -5.46
CA PRO A 211 14.98 21.50 -5.96
C PRO A 211 16.31 21.59 -5.19
N TYR A 212 16.65 22.80 -4.72
CA TYR A 212 17.85 23.03 -3.91
C TYR A 212 17.81 22.26 -2.59
N ALA A 213 16.72 22.38 -1.84
CA ALA A 213 16.53 21.67 -0.56
C ALA A 213 16.54 20.15 -0.73
N ALA A 214 15.92 19.65 -1.80
CA ALA A 214 15.91 18.22 -2.12
C ALA A 214 17.33 17.68 -2.37
N ILE A 215 18.16 18.35 -3.20
CA ILE A 215 19.52 17.94 -3.48
C ILE A 215 20.42 18.07 -2.21
N LEU A 216 20.25 19.13 -1.43
CA LEU A 216 20.99 19.31 -0.19
C LEU A 216 20.70 18.17 0.80
N THR A 217 19.44 17.77 0.92
CA THR A 217 19.03 16.63 1.77
C THR A 217 19.64 15.33 1.27
N LEU A 218 19.66 15.09 -0.04
CA LEU A 218 20.30 13.92 -0.64
C LEU A 218 21.81 13.86 -0.33
N ILE A 219 22.51 14.99 -0.42
CA ILE A 219 23.94 15.09 -0.06
C ILE A 219 24.12 14.77 1.42
N GLY A 220 23.27 15.32 2.28
CA GLY A 220 23.30 15.06 3.73
C GLY A 220 23.14 13.58 4.06
N VAL A 221 22.13 12.94 3.48
CA VAL A 221 21.84 11.51 3.71
C VAL A 221 22.95 10.63 3.12
N ALA A 222 23.39 10.89 1.89
CA ALA A 222 24.45 10.11 1.26
C ALA A 222 25.76 10.19 2.06
N SER A 223 26.16 11.41 2.49
CA SER A 223 27.36 11.61 3.34
C SER A 223 27.24 10.90 4.68
N LEU A 224 26.07 10.96 5.33
CA LEU A 224 25.79 10.25 6.57
C LEU A 224 25.92 8.73 6.39
N CYS A 225 25.29 8.17 5.38
CA CYS A 225 25.33 6.74 5.09
C CYS A 225 26.78 6.27 4.83
N ILE A 226 27.56 7.03 4.04
CA ILE A 226 28.97 6.70 3.76
C ILE A 226 29.80 6.72 5.04
N CYS A 227 29.65 7.74 5.87
CA CYS A 227 30.41 7.89 7.10
C CYS A 227 30.02 6.86 8.18
N LEU A 228 28.73 6.51 8.29
CA LEU A 228 28.27 5.45 9.19
C LEU A 228 28.83 4.08 8.78
N TYR A 229 28.74 3.75 7.50
CA TYR A 229 29.23 2.48 6.99
C TYR A 229 30.76 2.35 7.12
N SER A 230 31.50 3.46 6.89
CA SER A 230 32.96 3.51 7.01
C SER A 230 33.46 3.61 8.47
N GLY A 231 32.55 3.63 9.45
CA GLY A 231 32.94 3.80 10.88
C GLY A 231 33.49 5.19 11.20
N ARG A 232 33.36 6.15 10.30
CA ARG A 232 33.94 7.48 10.38
C ARG A 232 32.92 8.55 10.83
N PHE A 233 31.98 8.20 11.68
CA PHE A 233 30.86 9.09 12.10
C PHE A 233 31.38 10.41 12.75
N LYS A 234 32.49 10.38 13.49
CA LYS A 234 33.10 11.60 14.05
C LYS A 234 33.49 12.61 12.96
N TRP A 235 34.02 12.15 11.83
CA TRP A 235 34.36 13.00 10.70
C TRP A 235 33.14 13.58 10.01
N TRP A 236 32.01 12.87 10.00
CA TRP A 236 30.76 13.41 9.52
C TRP A 236 30.27 14.60 10.34
N LEU A 237 30.35 14.52 11.68
CA LEU A 237 30.04 15.63 12.58
C LEU A 237 30.97 16.83 12.39
N ILE A 238 32.28 16.61 12.18
CA ILE A 238 33.30 17.65 12.16
C ILE A 238 33.38 18.33 10.77
N ILE A 239 33.20 17.61 9.69
CA ILE A 239 33.40 18.10 8.33
C ILE A 239 32.11 18.22 7.57
N CYS A 240 31.30 17.14 7.47
CA CYS A 240 30.14 17.12 6.60
C CYS A 240 29.02 18.05 7.12
N ILE A 241 28.73 18.06 8.42
CA ILE A 241 27.68 18.95 8.98
C ILE A 241 28.04 20.44 8.75
N PRO A 242 29.22 20.96 9.08
CA PRO A 242 29.54 22.36 8.79
C PRO A 242 29.47 22.71 7.31
N VAL A 243 29.88 21.80 6.41
CA VAL A 243 29.79 22.02 4.97
C VAL A 243 28.34 22.05 4.52
N ILE A 244 27.48 21.15 5.01
CA ILE A 244 26.03 21.13 4.71
C ILE A 244 25.37 22.42 5.22
N ILE A 245 25.70 22.86 6.44
CA ILE A 245 25.20 24.12 7.00
C ILE A 245 25.65 25.31 6.14
N LEU A 246 26.92 25.36 5.75
CA LEU A 246 27.43 26.41 4.87
C LEU A 246 26.67 26.42 3.52
N LEU A 247 26.47 25.25 2.91
CA LEU A 247 25.70 25.12 1.68
C LEU A 247 24.25 25.57 1.89
N ALA A 248 23.62 25.28 3.04
CA ALA A 248 22.25 25.70 3.34
C ALA A 248 22.05 27.20 3.35
N PHE A 249 23.07 27.97 3.74
CA PHE A 249 23.01 29.44 3.74
C PHE A 249 23.37 30.11 2.40
N ILE A 250 23.81 29.35 1.39
CA ILE A 250 24.15 29.93 0.07
C ILE A 250 22.99 30.71 -0.57
N PRO A 251 21.73 30.23 -0.58
CA PRO A 251 20.62 31.00 -1.15
C PRO A 251 20.44 32.35 -0.49
N ASP A 252 20.53 32.42 0.85
CA ASP A 252 20.40 33.67 1.60
C ASP A 252 21.56 34.64 1.30
N ILE A 253 22.78 34.13 1.24
CA ILE A 253 23.97 34.92 0.91
C ILE A 253 23.84 35.51 -0.50
N ILE A 254 23.40 34.72 -1.48
CA ILE A 254 23.22 35.18 -2.85
C ILE A 254 22.13 36.27 -2.90
N THR A 255 21.02 36.07 -2.18
CA THR A 255 19.94 37.04 -2.10
C THR A 255 20.42 38.38 -1.53
N ILE A 256 21.23 38.38 -0.47
CA ILE A 256 21.83 39.58 0.13
C ILE A 256 22.77 40.28 -0.87
N ILE A 257 23.58 39.51 -1.61
CA ILE A 257 24.51 40.08 -2.61
C ILE A 257 23.72 40.66 -3.78
N ALA A 258 22.70 39.99 -4.26
CA ALA A 258 21.84 40.46 -5.36
C ALA A 258 21.11 41.76 -5.01
N GLN A 259 20.69 41.92 -3.76
CA GLN A 259 20.10 43.21 -3.28
C GLN A 259 21.10 44.38 -3.26
N LYS A 260 22.38 44.08 -3.06
CA LYS A 260 23.42 45.13 -3.00
C LYS A 260 24.03 45.49 -4.37
N LYS A 261 23.87 44.60 -5.35
CA LYS A 261 24.52 44.73 -6.67
C LYS A 261 23.48 44.54 -7.77
N GLU A 262 22.98 45.59 -8.37
CA GLU A 262 22.06 45.55 -9.50
C GLU A 262 22.67 44.73 -10.66
N GLY A 263 21.90 43.75 -11.18
CA GLY A 263 22.30 42.89 -12.29
C GLY A 263 23.03 41.58 -11.89
N PHE A 264 23.22 41.28 -10.59
CA PHE A 264 23.76 39.99 -10.15
C PHE A 264 22.63 38.97 -9.98
N SER A 265 22.56 37.96 -10.87
CA SER A 265 21.59 36.86 -10.79
C SER A 265 22.33 35.53 -10.92
N LEU A 266 22.78 34.98 -9.82
CA LEU A 266 23.36 33.64 -9.77
C LEU A 266 22.37 32.67 -9.14
N ASN A 267 22.04 31.61 -9.86
CA ASN A 267 21.15 30.59 -9.29
C ASN A 267 21.95 29.72 -8.29
N PRO A 268 21.54 29.67 -7.01
CA PRO A 268 22.25 28.89 -5.97
C PRO A 268 22.39 27.40 -6.32
N LEU A 269 21.46 26.87 -7.15
CA LEU A 269 21.48 25.50 -7.61
C LEU A 269 22.78 25.16 -8.37
N TYR A 270 23.32 26.08 -9.19
CA TYR A 270 24.57 25.83 -9.92
C TYR A 270 25.79 25.70 -8.99
N ILE A 271 25.81 26.41 -7.88
CA ILE A 271 26.91 26.28 -6.88
C ILE A 271 26.82 24.89 -6.24
N LEU A 272 25.61 24.47 -5.86
CA LEU A 272 25.41 23.15 -5.25
C LEU A 272 25.76 22.01 -6.22
N LEU A 273 25.39 22.14 -7.50
CA LEU A 273 25.76 21.19 -8.55
C LEU A 273 27.27 21.19 -8.83
N GLY A 274 27.91 22.36 -8.84
CA GLY A 274 29.36 22.48 -8.97
C GLY A 274 30.11 21.78 -7.79
N PHE A 275 29.62 22.00 -6.56
CA PHE A 275 30.15 21.31 -5.39
C PHE A 275 29.99 19.78 -5.51
N THR A 276 28.80 19.29 -5.87
CA THR A 276 28.55 17.85 -6.06
C THR A 276 29.37 17.28 -7.20
N GLY A 277 29.50 18.02 -8.30
CA GLY A 277 30.30 17.64 -9.47
C GLY A 277 31.80 17.47 -9.14
N LEU A 278 32.31 18.19 -8.14
CA LEU A 278 33.68 18.02 -7.65
C LEU A 278 33.78 16.94 -6.54
N ALA A 279 32.83 16.91 -5.61
CA ALA A 279 32.86 16.00 -4.48
C ALA A 279 32.63 14.53 -4.89
N VAL A 280 31.69 14.27 -5.79
CA VAL A 280 31.33 12.90 -6.21
C VAL A 280 32.52 12.14 -6.83
N PRO A 281 33.27 12.68 -7.83
CA PRO A 281 34.43 11.99 -8.38
C PRO A 281 35.53 11.73 -7.35
N LEU A 282 35.77 12.68 -6.43
CA LEU A 282 36.80 12.52 -5.38
C LEU A 282 36.43 11.37 -4.42
N VAL A 283 35.17 11.34 -3.96
CA VAL A 283 34.69 10.26 -3.08
C VAL A 283 34.62 8.93 -3.85
N ALA A 284 34.22 8.93 -5.12
CA ALA A 284 34.22 7.73 -5.95
C ALA A 284 35.65 7.15 -6.15
N PHE A 285 36.64 8.02 -6.40
CA PHE A 285 38.04 7.60 -6.51
C PHE A 285 38.56 6.97 -5.22
N GLN A 286 38.26 7.60 -4.07
CA GLN A 286 38.59 7.03 -2.77
C GLN A 286 37.91 5.69 -2.55
N ALA A 287 36.59 5.57 -2.86
CA ALA A 287 35.86 4.34 -2.72
C ALA A 287 36.41 3.22 -3.62
N PHE A 288 36.85 3.55 -4.83
CA PHE A 288 37.50 2.61 -5.75
C PHE A 288 38.81 2.09 -5.15
N ARG A 289 39.64 2.98 -4.58
CA ARG A 289 40.91 2.61 -3.91
C ARG A 289 40.68 1.73 -2.69
N GLU A 290 39.62 2.03 -1.90
CA GLU A 290 39.28 1.27 -0.69
C GLU A 290 38.43 0.01 -0.99
N ARG A 291 38.07 -0.24 -2.25
CA ARG A 291 37.16 -1.32 -2.72
C ARG A 291 35.80 -1.32 -1.98
N ASN A 292 35.28 -0.14 -1.66
CA ASN A 292 34.04 0.03 -0.90
C ASN A 292 32.83 0.10 -1.80
N THR A 293 32.18 -1.06 -2.01
CA THR A 293 30.98 -1.19 -2.85
C THR A 293 29.79 -0.37 -2.33
N PHE A 294 29.66 -0.23 -1.00
CA PHE A 294 28.56 0.53 -0.40
C PHE A 294 28.64 2.03 -0.75
N THR A 295 29.85 2.61 -0.72
CA THR A 295 30.05 4.01 -1.10
C THR A 295 29.67 4.24 -2.56
N HIS A 296 30.03 3.32 -3.48
CA HIS A 296 29.58 3.42 -4.87
C HIS A 296 28.06 3.38 -4.99
N LEU A 297 27.38 2.50 -4.23
CA LEU A 297 25.93 2.41 -4.23
C LEU A 297 25.27 3.69 -3.70
N ALA A 298 25.82 4.29 -2.65
CA ALA A 298 25.36 5.57 -2.09
C ALA A 298 25.52 6.73 -3.10
N LEU A 299 26.65 6.78 -3.82
CA LEU A 299 26.88 7.78 -4.86
C LEU A 299 25.93 7.60 -6.07
N ILE A 300 25.69 6.36 -6.49
CA ILE A 300 24.70 6.07 -7.55
C ILE A 300 23.31 6.53 -7.09
N GLY A 301 22.93 6.27 -5.84
CA GLY A 301 21.68 6.75 -5.26
C GLY A 301 21.57 8.28 -5.23
N LEU A 302 22.65 8.97 -4.86
CA LEU A 302 22.72 10.43 -4.91
C LEU A 302 22.51 10.95 -6.33
N LEU A 303 23.23 10.40 -7.31
CA LEU A 303 23.10 10.81 -8.72
C LEU A 303 21.69 10.53 -9.26
N ALA A 304 21.14 9.35 -8.96
CA ALA A 304 19.76 9.00 -9.35
C ALA A 304 18.74 9.96 -8.71
N GLY A 305 18.92 10.35 -7.44
CA GLY A 305 18.07 11.33 -6.77
C GLY A 305 18.17 12.74 -7.40
N ILE A 306 19.38 13.17 -7.82
CA ILE A 306 19.55 14.43 -8.56
C ILE A 306 18.81 14.38 -9.90
N VAL A 307 18.94 13.29 -10.66
CA VAL A 307 18.22 13.10 -11.93
C VAL A 307 16.71 13.14 -11.68
N LEU A 308 16.23 12.48 -10.61
CA LEU A 308 14.82 12.50 -10.23
C LEU A 308 14.35 13.92 -9.89
N THR A 309 15.16 14.71 -9.17
CA THR A 309 14.82 16.12 -8.84
C THR A 309 14.57 16.94 -10.11
N PHE A 310 15.43 16.81 -11.12
CA PHE A 310 15.25 17.52 -12.39
C PHE A 310 14.13 16.95 -13.26
N SER A 311 13.86 15.65 -13.13
CA SER A 311 12.75 15.00 -13.84
C SER A 311 11.39 15.26 -13.19
N THR A 312 11.35 15.79 -11.96
CA THR A 312 10.11 15.94 -11.19
C THR A 312 9.10 16.85 -11.90
N ASP A 313 9.54 17.97 -12.48
CA ASP A 313 8.67 18.88 -13.23
C ASP A 313 8.04 18.18 -14.44
N PHE A 314 8.83 17.42 -15.20
CA PHE A 314 8.33 16.63 -16.32
C PHE A 314 7.36 15.54 -15.85
N LEU A 315 7.72 14.78 -14.82
CA LEU A 315 6.85 13.75 -14.27
C LEU A 315 5.53 14.32 -13.77
N PHE A 316 5.58 15.46 -13.10
CA PHE A 316 4.41 16.07 -12.48
C PHE A 316 3.48 16.76 -13.50
N ASN A 317 4.05 17.46 -14.49
CA ASN A 317 3.26 18.26 -15.42
C ASN A 317 2.87 17.51 -16.70
N ASP A 318 3.73 16.60 -17.20
CA ASP A 318 3.55 15.97 -18.51
C ASP A 318 3.16 14.49 -18.44
N VAL A 319 3.50 13.76 -17.35
CA VAL A 319 3.21 12.33 -17.20
C VAL A 319 1.95 12.07 -16.39
N LEU A 320 1.75 12.83 -15.30
CA LEU A 320 0.57 12.66 -14.46
C LEU A 320 -0.69 13.23 -15.12
N GLN A 321 -1.79 12.46 -15.08
CA GLN A 321 -3.09 12.94 -15.53
C GLN A 321 -3.58 14.08 -14.62
N ASP A 322 -4.37 15.02 -15.18
CA ASP A 322 -4.85 16.21 -14.44
C ASP A 322 -5.52 15.90 -13.11
N HIS A 323 -6.29 14.81 -13.05
CA HIS A 323 -6.95 14.40 -11.82
C HIS A 323 -5.96 13.83 -10.77
N GLN A 324 -4.85 13.21 -11.18
CA GLN A 324 -3.80 12.71 -10.30
C GLN A 324 -2.96 13.88 -9.77
N ARG A 325 -2.61 14.83 -10.64
CA ARG A 325 -1.90 16.04 -10.28
C ARG A 325 -2.66 16.85 -9.24
N LYS A 326 -3.96 17.11 -9.47
CA LYS A 326 -4.82 17.80 -8.50
C LYS A 326 -4.84 17.11 -7.12
N ARG A 327 -4.88 15.80 -7.06
CA ARG A 327 -4.85 15.04 -5.80
C ARG A 327 -3.54 15.26 -5.03
N ILE A 328 -2.41 15.34 -5.73
CA ILE A 328 -1.09 15.60 -5.14
C ILE A 328 -0.99 17.07 -4.71
N GLU A 329 -1.42 18.02 -5.54
CA GLU A 329 -1.44 19.45 -5.22
C GLU A 329 -2.24 19.75 -3.94
N VAL A 330 -3.41 19.14 -3.80
CA VAL A 330 -4.27 19.29 -2.62
C VAL A 330 -3.64 18.61 -1.39
N LEU A 331 -3.07 17.41 -1.56
CA LEU A 331 -2.39 16.70 -0.47
C LEU A 331 -1.24 17.52 0.11
N LEU A 332 -0.43 18.11 -0.76
CA LEU A 332 0.74 18.89 -0.38
C LEU A 332 0.40 20.34 0.05
N GLY A 333 -0.88 20.71 0.04
CA GLY A 333 -1.32 22.06 0.40
C GLY A 333 -0.92 23.14 -0.61
N MET A 334 -0.57 22.75 -1.84
CA MET A 334 -0.20 23.70 -2.92
C MET A 334 -1.41 24.40 -3.52
N LYS A 335 -2.57 23.77 -3.46
CA LYS A 335 -3.86 24.32 -3.89
C LYS A 335 -4.96 23.94 -2.92
N GLU A 336 -5.84 24.90 -2.63
CA GLU A 336 -7.11 24.62 -1.95
C GLU A 336 -8.15 24.23 -3.01
N ASP A 337 -8.79 23.08 -2.80
CA ASP A 337 -9.91 22.62 -3.61
C ASP A 337 -11.13 22.40 -2.70
N PRO A 338 -11.85 23.48 -2.36
CA PRO A 338 -12.96 23.42 -1.40
C PRO A 338 -14.21 22.69 -1.96
N SER A 339 -14.26 22.41 -3.26
CA SER A 339 -15.43 21.78 -3.91
C SER A 339 -15.16 20.41 -4.53
N GLY A 340 -13.90 19.94 -4.56
CA GLY A 340 -13.49 18.68 -5.18
C GLY A 340 -12.84 17.69 -4.23
N VAL A 341 -11.65 17.23 -4.58
CA VAL A 341 -10.91 16.20 -3.81
C VAL A 341 -10.56 16.68 -2.40
N GLY A 342 -10.21 17.96 -2.24
CA GLY A 342 -9.92 18.58 -0.94
C GLY A 342 -11.14 18.62 -0.02
N TYR A 343 -12.33 18.80 -0.57
CA TYR A 343 -13.59 18.75 0.18
C TYR A 343 -13.75 17.41 0.91
N ASN A 344 -13.56 16.30 0.21
CA ASN A 344 -13.74 14.98 0.79
C ASN A 344 -12.81 14.72 1.99
N VAL A 345 -11.53 15.11 1.86
CA VAL A 345 -10.55 14.97 2.94
C VAL A 345 -10.88 15.90 4.11
N ASN A 346 -11.25 17.15 3.84
CA ASN A 346 -11.59 18.10 4.89
C ASN A 346 -12.84 17.66 5.65
N GLN A 347 -13.89 17.23 4.96
CA GLN A 347 -15.10 16.69 5.60
C GLN A 347 -14.81 15.43 6.42
N SER A 348 -13.94 14.54 5.90
CA SER A 348 -13.50 13.37 6.63
C SER A 348 -12.77 13.72 7.93
N LYS A 349 -11.84 14.70 7.89
CA LYS A 349 -11.13 15.19 9.08
C LYS A 349 -12.07 15.85 10.09
N ILE A 350 -13.05 16.63 9.62
CA ILE A 350 -14.08 17.25 10.48
C ILE A 350 -14.92 16.15 11.15
N ALA A 351 -15.35 15.13 10.40
CA ALA A 351 -16.12 14.03 10.93
C ALA A 351 -15.32 13.29 12.03
N ILE A 352 -14.09 12.83 11.73
CA ILE A 352 -13.23 12.14 12.69
C ILE A 352 -12.96 13.00 13.93
N GLY A 353 -12.60 14.30 13.73
CA GLY A 353 -12.31 15.22 14.81
C GLY A 353 -13.53 15.51 15.70
N SER A 354 -14.73 15.54 15.11
CA SER A 354 -15.98 15.78 15.84
C SER A 354 -16.38 14.62 16.76
N GLY A 355 -15.86 13.40 16.54
CA GLY A 355 -16.10 12.24 17.40
C GLY A 355 -15.39 12.31 18.76
N GLY A 356 -14.33 13.10 18.88
CA GLY A 356 -13.58 13.21 20.15
C GLY A 356 -13.03 11.86 20.65
N PHE A 357 -13.02 11.69 21.99
CA PHE A 357 -12.44 10.49 22.59
C PHE A 357 -13.37 9.26 22.56
N VAL A 358 -14.66 9.45 22.83
CA VAL A 358 -15.64 8.35 22.98
C VAL A 358 -16.57 8.20 21.77
N GLY A 359 -16.64 9.20 20.91
CA GLY A 359 -17.59 9.29 19.81
C GLY A 359 -18.92 9.94 20.18
N LYS A 360 -19.73 10.24 19.16
CA LYS A 360 -21.08 10.78 19.32
C LYS A 360 -22.13 9.73 19.66
N GLY A 361 -21.75 8.45 19.59
CA GLY A 361 -22.64 7.31 19.70
C GLY A 361 -23.12 6.78 18.33
N TYR A 362 -23.48 5.51 18.30
CA TYR A 362 -23.95 4.83 17.11
C TYR A 362 -25.23 5.48 16.54
N LEU A 363 -25.26 5.74 15.25
CA LEU A 363 -26.32 6.46 14.49
C LEU A 363 -26.49 7.95 14.86
N ASN A 364 -25.58 8.52 15.65
CA ASN A 364 -25.64 9.93 16.07
C ASN A 364 -24.56 10.79 15.38
N GLY A 365 -23.91 10.26 14.34
CA GLY A 365 -22.95 11.02 13.55
C GLY A 365 -23.63 12.13 12.74
N THR A 366 -23.27 13.39 12.95
CA THR A 366 -23.88 14.50 12.22
C THR A 366 -23.33 14.68 10.81
N GLN A 367 -22.02 14.59 10.63
CA GLN A 367 -21.38 14.72 9.32
C GLN A 367 -21.73 13.55 8.39
N THR A 368 -21.76 12.35 8.94
CA THR A 368 -22.11 11.13 8.21
C THR A 368 -23.62 11.04 7.94
N THR A 369 -24.45 11.39 8.90
CA THR A 369 -25.92 11.36 8.75
C THR A 369 -26.42 12.33 7.68
N TYR A 370 -25.89 13.55 7.63
CA TYR A 370 -26.27 14.53 6.61
C TYR A 370 -25.57 14.34 5.26
N GLY A 371 -24.70 13.32 5.11
CA GLY A 371 -24.04 13.00 3.86
C GLY A 371 -22.99 14.01 3.41
N PHE A 372 -22.40 14.78 4.34
CA PHE A 372 -21.36 15.74 4.01
C PHE A 372 -20.06 15.08 3.53
N VAL A 373 -19.81 13.82 3.91
CA VAL A 373 -18.66 13.05 3.44
C VAL A 373 -19.09 12.19 2.24
N PRO A 374 -18.64 12.48 1.02
CA PRO A 374 -18.93 11.63 -0.13
C PRO A 374 -18.31 10.23 0.03
N GLU A 375 -18.98 9.20 -0.50
CA GLU A 375 -18.51 7.81 -0.48
C GLU A 375 -18.19 7.28 0.93
N GLN A 376 -18.93 7.73 1.94
CA GLN A 376 -18.74 7.38 3.34
C GLN A 376 -18.96 5.88 3.66
N SER A 377 -19.70 5.14 2.83
CA SER A 377 -19.90 3.71 3.00
C SER A 377 -18.82 2.84 2.34
N THR A 378 -18.03 3.39 1.44
CA THR A 378 -16.99 2.70 0.68
C THR A 378 -15.60 3.15 1.11
N ASP A 379 -15.08 4.19 0.50
CA ASP A 379 -13.69 4.61 0.62
C ASP A 379 -13.42 5.36 1.93
N PHE A 380 -14.42 6.08 2.45
CA PHE A 380 -14.33 6.89 3.66
C PHE A 380 -15.05 6.29 4.88
N ILE A 381 -15.27 4.96 4.90
CA ILE A 381 -15.99 4.30 6.03
C ILE A 381 -15.31 4.56 7.39
N PHE A 382 -13.99 4.75 7.40
CA PHE A 382 -13.23 5.02 8.61
C PHE A 382 -13.63 6.36 9.27
N CYS A 383 -14.13 7.34 8.51
CA CYS A 383 -14.61 8.60 9.10
C CYS A 383 -15.93 8.42 9.85
N THR A 384 -16.84 7.54 9.38
CA THR A 384 -18.06 7.18 10.10
C THR A 384 -17.72 6.55 11.44
N ILE A 385 -16.76 5.63 11.45
CA ILE A 385 -16.26 5.01 12.67
C ILE A 385 -15.65 6.06 13.61
N GLY A 386 -14.85 6.99 13.06
CA GLY A 386 -14.23 8.07 13.84
C GLY A 386 -15.24 9.02 14.45
N GLU A 387 -16.33 9.36 13.75
CA GLU A 387 -17.37 10.22 14.26
C GLU A 387 -18.22 9.54 15.33
N GLU A 388 -18.68 8.31 15.09
CA GLU A 388 -19.62 7.61 15.97
C GLU A 388 -18.97 6.96 17.18
N TRP A 389 -17.78 6.38 17.02
CA TRP A 389 -17.07 5.61 18.06
C TRP A 389 -15.83 6.34 18.61
N GLY A 390 -15.46 7.48 18.04
CA GLY A 390 -14.35 8.32 18.48
C GLY A 390 -12.98 7.66 18.40
N PHE A 391 -12.05 8.22 19.19
CA PHE A 391 -10.67 7.71 19.25
C PHE A 391 -10.59 6.27 19.75
N LEU A 392 -11.41 5.88 20.72
CA LEU A 392 -11.43 4.50 21.25
C LEU A 392 -11.85 3.49 20.17
N GLY A 393 -12.90 3.79 19.40
CA GLY A 393 -13.38 2.90 18.35
C GLY A 393 -12.40 2.76 17.20
N THR A 394 -11.82 3.88 16.73
CA THR A 394 -10.81 3.86 15.66
C THR A 394 -9.56 3.10 16.09
N THR A 395 -9.09 3.32 17.34
CA THR A 395 -7.95 2.60 17.89
C THR A 395 -8.23 1.09 17.99
N PHE A 396 -9.43 0.71 18.45
CA PHE A 396 -9.81 -0.71 18.53
C PHE A 396 -9.77 -1.39 17.16
N ILE A 397 -10.29 -0.74 16.11
CA ILE A 397 -10.26 -1.28 14.75
C ILE A 397 -8.82 -1.40 14.23
N ILE A 398 -7.99 -0.39 14.43
CA ILE A 398 -6.57 -0.45 14.04
C ILE A 398 -5.87 -1.61 14.75
N LEU A 399 -6.10 -1.78 16.04
CA LEU A 399 -5.53 -2.90 16.81
C LEU A 399 -6.02 -4.26 16.32
N LEU A 400 -7.28 -4.40 15.89
CA LEU A 400 -7.79 -5.63 15.28
C LEU A 400 -7.05 -5.95 13.97
N TYR A 401 -6.79 -4.96 13.12
CA TYR A 401 -6.00 -5.17 11.90
C TYR A 401 -4.54 -5.49 12.20
N VAL A 402 -3.94 -4.79 13.15
CA VAL A 402 -2.57 -5.09 13.60
C VAL A 402 -2.48 -6.52 14.13
N PHE A 403 -3.45 -6.95 14.94
CA PHE A 403 -3.54 -8.33 15.42
C PHE A 403 -3.70 -9.33 14.28
N LEU A 404 -4.59 -9.05 13.30
CA LEU A 404 -4.80 -9.90 12.13
C LEU A 404 -3.50 -10.07 11.32
N ILE A 405 -2.84 -8.96 10.99
CA ILE A 405 -1.58 -8.95 10.23
C ILE A 405 -0.48 -9.67 11.01
N TRP A 406 -0.31 -9.34 12.29
CA TRP A 406 0.67 -9.99 13.16
C TRP A 406 0.44 -11.50 13.23
N LYS A 407 -0.81 -11.93 13.35
CA LYS A 407 -1.14 -13.34 13.43
C LYS A 407 -0.86 -14.09 12.12
N ILE A 408 -1.17 -13.46 10.98
CA ILE A 408 -0.84 -14.00 9.65
C ILE A 408 0.68 -14.15 9.51
N ILE A 409 1.46 -13.12 9.83
CA ILE A 409 2.93 -13.15 9.77
C ILE A 409 3.48 -14.23 10.70
N ASN A 410 3.01 -14.31 11.94
CA ASN A 410 3.48 -15.28 12.92
C ASN A 410 3.18 -16.74 12.49
N ASN A 411 2.03 -16.99 11.87
CA ASN A 411 1.73 -18.30 11.31
C ASN A 411 2.58 -18.60 10.08
N ALA A 412 2.80 -17.59 9.20
CA ALA A 412 3.69 -17.72 8.04
C ALA A 412 5.14 -18.04 8.46
N GLU A 413 5.67 -17.38 9.49
CA GLU A 413 7.01 -17.64 10.04
C GLU A 413 7.18 -19.05 10.60
N ARG A 414 6.12 -19.63 11.14
CA ARG A 414 6.13 -21.00 11.67
C ARG A 414 6.04 -22.06 10.57
N SER A 415 5.57 -21.67 9.39
CA SER A 415 5.39 -22.58 8.27
C SER A 415 6.74 -23.11 7.77
N ARG A 416 6.83 -24.41 7.55
CA ARG A 416 7.99 -25.08 6.95
C ARG A 416 7.90 -25.11 5.44
N GLU A 417 6.69 -25.08 4.90
CA GLU A 417 6.45 -25.02 3.46
C GLU A 417 6.67 -23.59 2.95
N GLY A 418 7.62 -23.42 2.03
CA GLY A 418 7.91 -22.11 1.42
C GLY A 418 6.70 -21.48 0.75
N PHE A 419 5.84 -22.30 0.12
CA PHE A 419 4.62 -21.83 -0.52
C PHE A 419 3.67 -21.16 0.48
N THR A 420 3.35 -21.81 1.59
CA THR A 420 2.45 -21.29 2.64
C THR A 420 3.03 -20.04 3.26
N ARG A 421 4.34 -20.02 3.54
CA ARG A 421 5.05 -18.89 4.13
C ARG A 421 4.97 -17.65 3.24
N ILE A 422 5.37 -17.76 1.97
CA ILE A 422 5.41 -16.65 1.02
C ILE A 422 4.00 -16.14 0.75
N TYR A 423 3.03 -17.05 0.57
CA TYR A 423 1.63 -16.67 0.39
C TYR A 423 1.10 -15.88 1.59
N GLY A 424 1.41 -16.31 2.82
CA GLY A 424 1.03 -15.60 4.05
C GLY A 424 1.61 -14.19 4.11
N TYR A 425 2.87 -13.98 3.72
CA TYR A 425 3.44 -12.64 3.63
C TYR A 425 2.74 -11.79 2.58
N CYS A 426 2.38 -12.35 1.42
CA CYS A 426 1.63 -11.63 0.41
C CYS A 426 0.27 -11.17 0.92
N VAL A 427 -0.47 -12.04 1.64
CA VAL A 427 -1.75 -11.70 2.28
C VAL A 427 -1.59 -10.56 3.28
N ALA A 428 -0.60 -10.66 4.16
CA ALA A 428 -0.30 -9.63 5.15
C ALA A 428 0.03 -8.28 4.49
N CYS A 429 0.86 -8.29 3.42
CA CYS A 429 1.21 -7.09 2.66
C CYS A 429 -0.01 -6.44 2.00
N CYS A 430 -0.90 -7.21 1.38
CA CYS A 430 -2.11 -6.70 0.76
C CYS A 430 -3.05 -6.05 1.78
N ILE A 431 -3.30 -6.71 2.91
CA ILE A 431 -4.15 -6.16 3.98
C ILE A 431 -3.51 -4.90 4.58
N PHE A 432 -2.20 -4.92 4.83
CA PHE A 432 -1.46 -3.77 5.35
C PHE A 432 -1.55 -2.56 4.42
N MET A 433 -1.31 -2.76 3.12
CA MET A 433 -1.36 -1.65 2.17
C MET A 433 -2.76 -1.04 2.04
N HIS A 434 -3.81 -1.86 2.03
CA HIS A 434 -5.18 -1.35 2.04
C HIS A 434 -5.49 -0.56 3.31
N LEU A 435 -5.11 -1.08 4.48
CA LEU A 435 -5.27 -0.38 5.76
C LEU A 435 -4.51 0.95 5.76
N PHE A 436 -3.23 0.93 5.40
CA PHE A 436 -2.35 2.09 5.40
C PHE A 436 -2.85 3.20 4.48
N ILE A 437 -3.23 2.84 3.24
CA ILE A 437 -3.69 3.80 2.25
C ILE A 437 -5.09 4.33 2.63
N ASN A 438 -6.03 3.46 3.03
CA ASN A 438 -7.38 3.88 3.39
C ASN A 438 -7.38 4.85 4.58
N ILE A 439 -6.73 4.48 5.69
CA ILE A 439 -6.63 5.36 6.85
C ILE A 439 -5.83 6.61 6.49
N GLY A 440 -4.70 6.47 5.80
CA GLY A 440 -3.87 7.59 5.37
C GLY A 440 -4.62 8.64 4.56
N MET A 441 -5.51 8.22 3.63
CA MET A 441 -6.31 9.16 2.84
C MET A 441 -7.44 9.80 3.66
N THR A 442 -8.05 9.10 4.62
CA THR A 442 -9.12 9.66 5.45
C THR A 442 -8.62 10.72 6.43
N ILE A 443 -7.38 10.58 6.93
CA ILE A 443 -6.74 11.58 7.80
C ILE A 443 -5.89 12.60 7.04
N GLY A 444 -5.79 12.47 5.71
CA GLY A 444 -5.09 13.43 4.84
C GLY A 444 -3.57 13.29 4.83
N LEU A 445 -3.02 12.10 5.13
CA LEU A 445 -1.60 11.77 4.97
C LEU A 445 -1.28 11.18 3.58
N MET A 446 -2.31 10.75 2.85
CA MET A 446 -2.19 10.16 1.51
C MET A 446 -3.22 10.83 0.59
N PRO A 447 -2.95 10.91 -0.73
CA PRO A 447 -3.93 11.42 -1.68
C PRO A 447 -5.17 10.52 -1.72
N VAL A 448 -6.33 11.09 -2.04
CA VAL A 448 -7.56 10.33 -2.19
C VAL A 448 -7.46 9.45 -3.43
N ILE A 449 -7.36 8.14 -3.23
CA ILE A 449 -7.12 7.17 -4.30
C ILE A 449 -8.35 6.23 -4.48
N GLY A 450 -9.25 6.15 -3.49
CA GLY A 450 -10.43 5.32 -3.57
C GLY A 450 -10.15 3.82 -3.36
N ILE A 451 -9.52 3.47 -2.24
CA ILE A 451 -9.24 2.09 -1.85
C ILE A 451 -10.13 1.70 -0.67
N PRO A 452 -10.89 0.59 -0.78
CA PRO A 452 -11.74 0.13 0.31
C PRO A 452 -10.90 -0.44 1.48
N LEU A 453 -11.43 -0.31 2.69
CA LEU A 453 -10.89 -0.94 3.89
C LEU A 453 -11.32 -2.41 3.91
N PRO A 454 -10.40 -3.41 3.89
CA PRO A 454 -10.73 -4.83 3.81
C PRO A 454 -11.72 -5.26 4.89
N PHE A 455 -12.74 -6.04 4.54
CA PHE A 455 -13.79 -6.57 5.42
C PHE A 455 -14.80 -5.54 5.98
N ILE A 456 -14.45 -4.25 6.05
CA ILE A 456 -15.28 -3.20 6.66
C ILE A 456 -16.04 -2.41 5.60
N SER A 457 -15.38 -1.97 4.52
CA SER A 457 -16.00 -1.15 3.47
C SER A 457 -17.10 -1.90 2.70
N TYR A 458 -18.10 -1.16 2.25
CA TYR A 458 -19.12 -1.68 1.35
C TYR A 458 -18.51 -2.10 0.01
N GLY A 459 -18.77 -3.36 -0.40
CA GLY A 459 -18.34 -3.86 -1.69
C GLY A 459 -18.24 -5.39 -1.74
N GLY A 460 -19.05 -6.03 -2.59
CA GLY A 460 -19.06 -7.50 -2.71
C GLY A 460 -17.76 -8.08 -3.23
N SER A 461 -17.21 -7.54 -4.33
CA SER A 461 -15.97 -8.07 -4.93
C SER A 461 -14.76 -7.95 -4.00
N SER A 462 -14.63 -6.84 -3.28
CA SER A 462 -13.55 -6.65 -2.30
C SER A 462 -13.70 -7.61 -1.11
N LEU A 463 -14.91 -7.72 -0.54
CA LEU A 463 -15.17 -8.66 0.56
C LEU A 463 -14.86 -10.11 0.17
N TRP A 464 -15.30 -10.54 -1.03
CA TRP A 464 -15.01 -11.89 -1.53
C TRP A 464 -13.52 -12.13 -1.76
N ALA A 465 -12.83 -11.17 -2.39
CA ALA A 465 -11.41 -11.30 -2.67
C ALA A 465 -10.58 -11.41 -1.39
N PHE A 466 -10.79 -10.51 -0.42
CA PHE A 466 -10.06 -10.57 0.84
C PHE A 466 -10.44 -11.77 1.70
N THR A 467 -11.71 -12.18 1.68
CA THR A 467 -12.13 -13.42 2.35
C THR A 467 -11.46 -14.62 1.71
N ALA A 468 -11.49 -14.75 0.38
CA ALA A 468 -10.81 -15.84 -0.31
C ALA A 468 -9.30 -15.83 -0.02
N MET A 469 -8.64 -14.66 -0.09
CA MET A 469 -7.22 -14.52 0.18
C MET A 469 -6.85 -15.00 1.59
N LEU A 470 -7.59 -14.57 2.62
CA LEU A 470 -7.35 -14.96 4.00
C LEU A 470 -7.64 -16.45 4.23
N PHE A 471 -8.76 -16.96 3.71
CA PHE A 471 -9.17 -18.35 3.94
C PHE A 471 -8.34 -19.36 3.16
N ILE A 472 -7.77 -19.01 2.00
CA ILE A 472 -6.75 -19.81 1.33
C ILE A 472 -5.52 -19.96 2.25
N PHE A 473 -5.06 -18.86 2.87
CA PHE A 473 -3.95 -18.93 3.83
C PHE A 473 -4.28 -19.84 5.02
N ILE A 474 -5.47 -19.69 5.62
CA ILE A 474 -5.91 -20.54 6.73
C ILE A 474 -5.98 -22.01 6.30
N ALA A 475 -6.43 -22.31 5.08
CA ALA A 475 -6.49 -23.68 4.56
C ALA A 475 -5.09 -24.29 4.35
N LEU A 476 -4.13 -23.49 3.88
CA LEU A 476 -2.73 -23.89 3.72
C LEU A 476 -2.08 -24.17 5.08
N ASP A 477 -2.16 -23.24 6.03
CA ASP A 477 -1.64 -23.36 7.41
C ASP A 477 -2.24 -24.57 8.14
N ARG A 478 -3.55 -24.79 7.98
CA ARG A 478 -4.25 -25.97 8.52
C ARG A 478 -3.70 -27.26 7.95
N ASN A 479 -3.46 -27.33 6.63
CA ASN A 479 -2.95 -28.55 5.97
C ASN A 479 -1.58 -28.91 6.51
N GLU A 480 -0.73 -27.94 6.72
CA GLU A 480 0.60 -28.16 7.30
C GLU A 480 0.52 -28.70 8.73
N LYS A 481 -0.32 -28.10 9.60
CA LYS A 481 -0.55 -28.57 10.97
C LYS A 481 -1.11 -29.99 11.07
N LYS A 482 -1.70 -30.53 10.02
CA LYS A 482 -2.22 -31.89 9.97
C LYS A 482 -1.11 -32.94 9.85
N TYR A 483 0.03 -32.59 9.27
CA TYR A 483 1.16 -33.50 9.04
C TYR A 483 2.19 -33.48 10.17
N PHE A 484 2.04 -32.59 11.12
CA PHE A 484 2.85 -32.45 12.32
C PHE A 484 1.99 -32.50 13.59
#